data_1ed250edab68f8aa606c41dfbb439146
#
_entry.id   1ed250edab68f8aa606c41dfbb439146
#
_cell.length_a   1.000
_cell.length_b   1.000
_cell.length_c   1.000
_cell.angle_alpha   90.00
_cell.angle_beta   90.00
_cell.angle_gamma   90.00
#
_symmetry.space_group_name_H-M   'P 1'
#
loop_
_entity.id
_entity.type
_entity.pdbx_description
1 polymer ?
#
loop_
_entity_poly.entity_id
_entity_poly.type
_entity_poly.pdbx_seq_one_letter_code
_entity_poly.pdbx_strand_id
1 'polypeptide(L)'
;MSIQIQQQAPDFTLVNSEKESITLSSLQGKNVVLLFFPFAFTSVCTAELCDVRDNYSAYQSLNAEILAISVDSVFTLDKWKQEMNYPFQMLSDFNKEVSTAYDCIYDSFAFGTKGVSKRAAFVINASGTICYTEVLENAGEMPNLEAIRACLATL
;
A
#
# COMPACT_ATOMS: atom_id res chain seq x y z
N MET A 1 3.70 -18.02 -0.07
CA MET A 1 3.85 -18.00 1.41
C MET A 1 3.48 -16.63 1.92
N SER A 2 2.67 -16.59 2.97
CA SER A 2 2.24 -15.30 3.53
C SER A 2 3.39 -14.58 4.25
N ILE A 3 3.31 -13.26 4.25
CA ILE A 3 4.26 -12.41 4.95
C ILE A 3 4.01 -12.50 6.44
N GLN A 4 5.08 -12.64 7.22
CA GLN A 4 5.02 -12.80 8.67
C GLN A 4 5.63 -11.59 9.38
N ILE A 5 5.10 -11.27 10.56
CA ILE A 5 5.71 -10.27 11.45
C ILE A 5 7.11 -10.77 11.83
N GLN A 6 8.06 -9.86 11.95
CA GLN A 6 9.48 -10.09 12.21
C GLN A 6 10.28 -10.54 10.99
N GLN A 7 9.62 -10.77 9.86
CA GLN A 7 10.28 -11.10 8.60
C GLN A 7 10.88 -9.85 7.97
N GLN A 8 11.99 -10.00 7.26
CA GLN A 8 12.53 -8.94 6.41
C GLN A 8 11.55 -8.68 5.27
N ALA A 9 11.15 -7.43 5.06
CA ALA A 9 10.23 -7.08 3.99
C ALA A 9 10.87 -7.37 2.63
N PRO A 10 10.16 -8.07 1.72
CA PRO A 10 10.68 -8.25 0.36
C PRO A 10 10.92 -6.90 -0.31
N ASP A 11 12.14 -6.69 -0.81
CA ASP A 11 12.49 -5.44 -1.48
C ASP A 11 11.85 -5.39 -2.86
N PHE A 12 11.62 -4.17 -3.34
CA PHE A 12 11.04 -3.98 -4.67
C PHE A 12 11.38 -2.59 -5.21
N THR A 13 11.21 -2.45 -6.53
CA THR A 13 11.25 -1.15 -7.20
C THR A 13 10.02 -1.05 -8.08
N LEU A 14 9.22 0.00 -7.86
CA LEU A 14 8.04 0.29 -8.67
C LEU A 14 8.07 1.74 -9.12
N VAL A 15 7.40 2.02 -10.23
CA VAL A 15 7.28 3.37 -10.76
C VAL A 15 6.07 4.05 -10.12
N ASN A 16 6.24 5.28 -9.66
CA ASN A 16 5.16 6.05 -9.07
C ASN A 16 4.37 6.83 -10.13
N SER A 17 3.31 7.50 -9.70
CA SER A 17 2.44 8.28 -10.59
C SER A 17 3.16 9.45 -11.26
N GLU A 18 4.27 9.92 -10.72
CA GLU A 18 5.11 10.95 -11.31
C GLU A 18 6.20 10.37 -12.23
N LYS A 19 6.13 9.06 -12.51
CA LYS A 19 7.04 8.33 -13.41
C LYS A 19 8.47 8.20 -12.87
N GLU A 20 8.61 8.24 -11.54
CA GLU A 20 9.89 8.04 -10.85
C GLU A 20 9.95 6.64 -10.26
N SER A 21 11.13 6.03 -10.26
CA SER A 21 11.35 4.72 -9.64
C SER A 21 11.51 4.87 -8.13
N ILE A 22 10.72 4.09 -7.38
CA ILE A 22 10.75 4.07 -5.91
C ILE A 22 11.20 2.68 -5.49
N THR A 23 12.29 2.61 -4.73
CA THR A 23 12.83 1.36 -4.20
C THR A 23 12.62 1.31 -2.69
N LEU A 24 12.00 0.23 -2.19
CA LEU A 24 11.69 0.12 -0.76
C LEU A 24 12.94 0.24 0.10
N SER A 25 14.03 -0.45 -0.25
CA SER A 25 15.26 -0.45 0.55
C SER A 25 15.90 0.94 0.67
N SER A 26 15.64 1.85 -0.25
CA SER A 26 16.17 3.21 -0.16
C SER A 26 15.38 4.10 0.81
N LEU A 27 14.28 3.59 1.36
CA LEU A 27 13.49 4.28 2.38
C LEU A 27 13.88 3.87 3.80
N GLN A 28 14.90 3.05 3.99
CA GLN A 28 15.38 2.68 5.32
C GLN A 28 15.75 3.94 6.10
N GLY A 29 15.46 3.93 7.40
CA GLY A 29 15.55 5.13 8.23
C GLY A 29 14.19 5.74 8.50
N LYS A 30 13.19 5.37 7.72
CA LYS A 30 11.79 5.74 7.94
C LYS A 30 10.94 4.49 8.10
N ASN A 31 9.84 4.63 8.83
CA ASN A 31 8.81 3.60 8.85
C ASN A 31 8.02 3.70 7.55
N VAL A 32 7.62 2.57 6.99
CA VAL A 32 6.88 2.53 5.72
C VAL A 32 5.57 1.80 5.93
N VAL A 33 4.48 2.38 5.44
CA VAL A 33 3.17 1.73 5.39
C VAL A 33 2.88 1.40 3.93
N LEU A 34 2.72 0.11 3.63
CA LEU A 34 2.29 -0.34 2.32
C LEU A 34 0.79 -0.57 2.37
N LEU A 35 0.06 0.08 1.48
CA LEU A 35 -1.38 -0.09 1.34
C LEU A 35 -1.68 -0.61 -0.07
N PHE A 36 -1.92 -1.92 -0.18
CA PHE A 36 -2.34 -2.53 -1.43
C PHE A 36 -3.85 -2.42 -1.57
N PHE A 37 -4.33 -2.12 -2.76
CA PHE A 37 -5.77 -2.02 -3.02
C PHE A 37 -6.08 -2.52 -4.44
N PRO A 38 -7.34 -2.98 -4.69
CA PRO A 38 -7.67 -3.58 -5.98
C PRO A 38 -7.60 -2.61 -7.16
N PHE A 39 -8.41 -1.55 -7.16
CA PHE A 39 -8.49 -0.63 -8.29
C PHE A 39 -8.73 0.81 -7.85
N ALA A 40 -8.07 1.74 -8.53
CA ALA A 40 -8.34 3.17 -8.41
C ALA A 40 -9.79 3.47 -8.82
N PHE A 41 -10.33 4.58 -8.31
CA PHE A 41 -11.67 5.10 -8.63
C PHE A 41 -12.82 4.22 -8.13
N THR A 42 -12.58 3.27 -7.25
CA THR A 42 -13.64 2.44 -6.65
C THR A 42 -13.97 2.93 -5.24
N SER A 43 -15.21 2.62 -4.76
CA SER A 43 -15.75 3.26 -3.55
C SER A 43 -14.97 2.97 -2.27
N VAL A 44 -14.66 1.70 -2.00
CA VAL A 44 -13.96 1.33 -0.75
C VAL A 44 -12.51 1.79 -0.79
N CYS A 45 -11.84 1.67 -1.94
CA CYS A 45 -10.48 2.17 -2.10
C CYS A 45 -10.42 3.67 -1.89
N THR A 46 -11.39 4.41 -2.42
CA THR A 46 -11.50 5.86 -2.24
C THR A 46 -11.70 6.20 -0.76
N ALA A 47 -12.60 5.50 -0.06
CA ALA A 47 -12.85 5.72 1.37
C ALA A 47 -11.59 5.47 2.20
N GLU A 48 -10.87 4.40 1.92
CA GLU A 48 -9.63 4.06 2.61
C GLU A 48 -8.58 5.15 2.45
N LEU A 49 -8.27 5.51 1.21
CA LEU A 49 -7.19 6.47 0.93
C LEU A 49 -7.57 7.89 1.30
N CYS A 50 -8.85 8.25 1.28
CA CYS A 50 -9.30 9.54 1.80
C CYS A 50 -9.12 9.63 3.31
N ASP A 51 -9.35 8.54 4.05
CA ASP A 51 -9.08 8.51 5.49
C ASP A 51 -7.59 8.74 5.76
N VAL A 52 -6.72 8.07 5.03
CA VAL A 52 -5.28 8.24 5.17
C VAL A 52 -4.86 9.68 4.80
N ARG A 53 -5.44 10.24 3.74
CA ARG A 53 -5.18 11.63 3.34
C ARG A 53 -5.57 12.60 4.45
N ASP A 54 -6.76 12.42 5.02
CA ASP A 54 -7.29 13.34 6.02
C ASP A 54 -6.53 13.24 7.35
N ASN A 55 -5.83 12.14 7.58
CA ASN A 55 -5.01 11.92 8.77
C ASN A 55 -3.51 11.90 8.46
N TYR A 56 -3.11 12.43 7.31
CA TYR A 56 -1.72 12.31 6.84
C TYR A 56 -0.70 12.89 7.80
N SER A 57 -1.01 14.01 8.45
CA SER A 57 -0.09 14.62 9.42
C SER A 57 0.22 13.70 10.59
N ALA A 58 -0.74 12.84 11.00
CA ALA A 58 -0.50 11.86 12.05
C ALA A 58 0.55 10.83 11.63
N TYR A 59 0.49 10.38 10.37
CA TYR A 59 1.52 9.45 9.85
C TYR A 59 2.88 10.13 9.75
N GLN A 60 2.92 11.38 9.30
CA GLN A 60 4.18 12.13 9.21
C GLN A 60 4.82 12.31 10.57
N SER A 61 4.03 12.60 11.61
CA SER A 61 4.55 12.76 12.97
C SER A 61 5.10 11.46 13.54
N LEU A 62 4.72 10.31 12.95
CA LEU A 62 5.22 8.99 13.33
C LEU A 62 6.38 8.53 12.44
N ASN A 63 6.99 9.45 11.69
CA ASN A 63 8.10 9.17 10.76
C ASN A 63 7.72 8.09 9.73
N ALA A 64 6.49 8.14 9.23
CA ALA A 64 5.98 7.14 8.31
C ALA A 64 5.85 7.67 6.89
N GLU A 65 6.32 6.89 5.93
CA GLU A 65 6.11 7.08 4.49
C GLU A 65 4.98 6.16 4.05
N ILE A 66 4.00 6.69 3.35
CA ILE A 66 2.85 5.90 2.86
C ILE A 66 3.09 5.57 1.39
N LEU A 67 3.01 4.28 1.04
CA LEU A 67 3.07 3.82 -0.34
C LEU A 67 1.78 3.08 -0.65
N ALA A 68 0.94 3.66 -1.50
CA ALA A 68 -0.31 3.03 -1.95
C ALA A 68 -0.04 2.33 -3.28
N ILE A 69 -0.40 1.04 -3.36
CA ILE A 69 0.02 0.17 -4.46
C ILE A 69 -1.19 -0.54 -5.07
N SER A 70 -1.31 -0.49 -6.38
CA SER A 70 -2.31 -1.28 -7.12
C SER A 70 -1.73 -1.72 -8.47
N VAL A 71 -2.48 -2.57 -9.17
CA VAL A 71 -2.12 -3.01 -10.52
C VAL A 71 -2.52 -2.01 -11.61
N ASP A 72 -3.10 -0.89 -11.23
CA ASP A 72 -3.44 0.18 -12.18
C ASP A 72 -2.19 0.75 -12.83
N SER A 73 -2.34 1.33 -14.03
CA SER A 73 -1.23 1.99 -14.70
C SER A 73 -0.84 3.28 -13.98
N VAL A 74 0.39 3.75 -14.22
CA VAL A 74 0.85 5.03 -13.66
C VAL A 74 -0.06 6.19 -14.10
N PHE A 75 -0.63 6.11 -15.28
CA PHE A 75 -1.50 7.16 -15.82
C PHE A 75 -2.82 7.23 -15.05
N THR A 76 -3.42 6.08 -14.76
CA THR A 76 -4.64 5.99 -13.95
C THR A 76 -4.39 6.49 -12.53
N LEU A 77 -3.28 6.08 -11.93
CA LEU A 77 -2.92 6.49 -10.56
C LEU A 77 -2.65 8.00 -10.49
N ASP A 78 -1.99 8.56 -11.50
CA ASP A 78 -1.71 9.99 -11.54
C ASP A 78 -3.00 10.82 -11.57
N LYS A 79 -3.95 10.42 -12.43
CA LYS A 79 -5.24 11.11 -12.53
C LYS A 79 -6.00 11.04 -11.20
N TRP A 80 -6.02 9.87 -10.58
CA TRP A 80 -6.72 9.68 -9.31
C TRP A 80 -6.07 10.46 -8.19
N LYS A 81 -4.75 10.45 -8.12
CA LYS A 81 -4.02 11.23 -7.12
C LYS A 81 -4.31 12.72 -7.25
N GLN A 82 -4.33 13.23 -8.47
CA GLN A 82 -4.64 14.65 -8.72
C GLN A 82 -6.07 15.00 -8.32
N GLU A 83 -7.04 14.20 -8.70
CA GLU A 83 -8.45 14.45 -8.38
C GLU A 83 -8.71 14.44 -6.88
N MET A 84 -8.07 13.53 -6.16
CA MET A 84 -8.31 13.32 -4.74
C MET A 84 -7.33 14.10 -3.85
N ASN A 85 -6.34 14.76 -4.43
CA ASN A 85 -5.29 15.48 -3.70
C ASN A 85 -4.57 14.58 -2.68
N TYR A 86 -4.27 13.34 -3.08
CA TYR A 86 -3.53 12.43 -2.20
C TYR A 86 -2.08 12.92 -2.03
N PRO A 87 -1.62 13.10 -0.77
CA PRO A 87 -0.27 13.63 -0.51
C PRO A 87 0.82 12.56 -0.48
N PHE A 88 0.46 11.29 -0.61
CA PHE A 88 1.38 10.16 -0.50
C PHE A 88 1.71 9.58 -1.87
N GLN A 89 2.70 8.68 -1.91
CA GLN A 89 3.14 8.02 -3.13
C GLN A 89 2.11 7.00 -3.61
N MET A 90 1.85 6.99 -4.92
CA MET A 90 1.00 6.00 -5.58
C MET A 90 1.90 5.20 -6.53
N LEU A 91 2.02 3.90 -6.29
CA LEU A 91 2.92 3.03 -7.04
C LEU A 91 2.16 2.03 -7.91
N SER A 92 2.63 1.81 -9.13
CA SER A 92 2.00 0.89 -10.05
C SER A 92 2.68 -0.48 -10.03
N ASP A 93 1.93 -1.49 -9.60
CA ASP A 93 2.33 -2.89 -9.69
C ASP A 93 1.64 -3.55 -10.89
N PHE A 94 1.69 -2.88 -12.04
CA PHE A 94 1.00 -3.32 -13.26
C PHE A 94 1.40 -4.75 -13.64
N ASN A 95 2.66 -5.12 -13.42
CA ASN A 95 3.17 -6.45 -13.73
C ASN A 95 2.93 -7.48 -12.61
N LYS A 96 2.28 -7.08 -11.52
CA LYS A 96 1.81 -7.96 -10.45
C LYS A 96 2.93 -8.65 -9.63
N GLU A 97 4.15 -8.16 -9.77
CA GLU A 97 5.32 -8.79 -9.12
C GLU A 97 5.32 -8.59 -7.61
N VAL A 98 5.02 -7.38 -7.16
CA VAL A 98 5.06 -7.02 -5.74
C VAL A 98 3.87 -7.61 -4.99
N SER A 99 2.67 -7.52 -5.58
CA SER A 99 1.48 -8.15 -4.99
C SER A 99 1.66 -9.66 -4.83
N THR A 100 2.37 -10.29 -5.78
CA THR A 100 2.71 -11.71 -5.70
C THR A 100 3.74 -11.97 -4.60
N ALA A 101 4.79 -11.15 -4.52
CA ALA A 101 5.84 -11.30 -3.50
C ALA A 101 5.30 -11.13 -2.09
N TYR A 102 4.29 -10.28 -1.90
CA TYR A 102 3.66 -10.04 -0.60
C TYR A 102 2.45 -10.96 -0.36
N ASP A 103 2.21 -11.92 -1.26
CA ASP A 103 1.12 -12.89 -1.16
C ASP A 103 -0.23 -12.22 -0.92
N CYS A 104 -0.49 -11.14 -1.64
CA CYS A 104 -1.74 -10.39 -1.56
C CYS A 104 -2.34 -10.16 -2.95
N ILE A 105 -2.49 -11.24 -3.71
CA ILE A 105 -3.00 -11.19 -5.08
C ILE A 105 -4.18 -12.17 -5.23
N TYR A 106 -5.23 -11.74 -5.95
CA TYR A 106 -6.35 -12.61 -6.27
C TYR A 106 -6.03 -13.43 -7.52
N ASP A 107 -6.35 -14.74 -7.49
CA ASP A 107 -6.37 -15.53 -8.70
C ASP A 107 -7.50 -15.08 -9.61
N SER A 108 -8.65 -14.72 -9.03
CA SER A 108 -9.80 -14.20 -9.75
C SER A 108 -10.55 -13.22 -8.84
N PHE A 109 -10.95 -12.11 -9.41
CA PHE A 109 -11.67 -11.04 -8.72
C PHE A 109 -12.94 -10.68 -9.51
N ALA A 110 -13.67 -9.66 -9.06
CA ALA A 110 -14.92 -9.23 -9.66
C ALA A 110 -14.80 -9.06 -11.19
N PHE A 111 -15.88 -9.41 -11.89
CA PHE A 111 -15.99 -9.28 -13.35
C PHE A 111 -14.96 -10.11 -14.13
N GLY A 112 -14.48 -11.19 -13.54
CA GLY A 112 -13.52 -12.07 -14.20
C GLY A 112 -12.11 -11.51 -14.31
N THR A 113 -11.79 -10.45 -13.59
CA THR A 113 -10.43 -9.89 -13.58
C THR A 113 -9.48 -10.81 -12.81
N LYS A 114 -8.26 -10.93 -13.29
CA LYS A 114 -7.26 -11.83 -12.70
C LYS A 114 -6.01 -11.04 -12.33
N GLY A 115 -5.37 -11.45 -11.24
CA GLY A 115 -4.12 -10.83 -10.82
C GLY A 115 -4.31 -9.43 -10.27
N VAL A 116 -5.43 -9.18 -9.60
CA VAL A 116 -5.70 -7.91 -8.91
C VAL A 116 -5.19 -8.01 -7.49
N SER A 117 -4.61 -6.94 -6.96
CA SER A 117 -4.13 -6.91 -5.57
C SER A 117 -5.31 -7.05 -4.60
N LYS A 118 -5.13 -7.86 -3.56
CA LYS A 118 -6.04 -7.85 -2.42
C LYS A 118 -5.85 -6.56 -1.65
N ARG A 119 -6.86 -6.16 -0.90
CA ARG A 119 -6.69 -5.06 0.03
C ARG A 119 -5.83 -5.54 1.18
N ALA A 120 -4.66 -4.92 1.37
CA ALA A 120 -3.69 -5.36 2.36
C ALA A 120 -2.92 -4.19 2.91
N ALA A 121 -2.47 -4.31 4.16
CA ALA A 121 -1.66 -3.31 4.82
C ALA A 121 -0.47 -3.98 5.50
N PHE A 122 0.70 -3.39 5.33
CA PHE A 122 1.94 -3.84 5.98
C PHE A 122 2.64 -2.63 6.57
N VAL A 123 3.15 -2.77 7.80
CA VAL A 123 4.00 -1.75 8.40
C VAL A 123 5.41 -2.31 8.47
N ILE A 124 6.36 -1.55 7.98
CA ILE A 124 7.77 -1.90 7.91
C ILE A 124 8.54 -0.86 8.73
N ASN A 125 9.36 -1.31 9.67
CA ASN A 125 10.12 -0.38 10.50
C ASN A 125 11.34 0.19 9.76
N ALA A 126 12.06 1.09 10.41
CA ALA A 126 13.20 1.80 9.81
C ALA A 126 14.34 0.86 9.37
N SER A 127 14.41 -0.34 9.92
CA SER A 127 15.43 -1.33 9.54
C SER A 127 14.96 -2.32 8.47
N GLY A 128 13.72 -2.18 7.98
CA GLY A 128 13.20 -3.02 6.90
C GLY A 128 12.47 -4.29 7.37
N THR A 129 12.09 -4.34 8.63
CA THR A 129 11.41 -5.50 9.21
C THR A 129 9.90 -5.29 9.26
N ILE A 130 9.12 -6.31 8.93
CA ILE A 130 7.66 -6.29 8.99
C ILE A 130 7.21 -6.25 10.44
N CYS A 131 6.40 -5.26 10.81
CA CYS A 131 5.86 -5.09 12.17
C CYS A 131 4.35 -5.30 12.25
N TYR A 132 3.64 -5.24 11.12
CA TYR A 132 2.19 -5.38 11.05
C TYR A 132 1.82 -5.98 9.70
N THR A 133 0.87 -6.90 9.70
CA THR A 133 0.31 -7.44 8.45
C THR A 133 -1.20 -7.58 8.57
N GLU A 134 -1.90 -7.23 7.50
CA GLU A 134 -3.34 -7.44 7.40
C GLU A 134 -3.67 -7.63 5.92
N VAL A 135 -4.16 -8.83 5.55
CA VAL A 135 -4.57 -9.13 4.19
C VAL A 135 -6.05 -9.50 4.22
N LEU A 136 -6.88 -8.74 3.51
CA LEU A 136 -8.33 -8.92 3.52
C LEU A 136 -8.79 -9.67 2.28
N GLU A 137 -9.47 -10.80 2.50
CA GLU A 137 -10.09 -11.55 1.40
C GLU A 137 -11.27 -10.80 0.81
N ASN A 138 -12.01 -10.07 1.64
CA ASN A 138 -13.17 -9.30 1.22
C ASN A 138 -12.76 -7.86 0.94
N ALA A 139 -12.72 -7.49 -0.33
CA ALA A 139 -12.33 -6.13 -0.76
C ALA A 139 -13.33 -5.05 -0.34
N GLY A 140 -14.50 -5.44 0.13
CA GLY A 140 -15.49 -4.50 0.68
C GLY A 140 -15.15 -4.02 2.09
N GLU A 141 -14.16 -4.61 2.73
CA GLU A 141 -13.70 -4.20 4.06
C GLU A 141 -12.47 -3.31 3.95
N MET A 142 -12.33 -2.37 4.89
CA MET A 142 -11.14 -1.52 4.99
C MET A 142 -10.16 -2.11 5.99
N PRO A 143 -8.85 -1.87 5.82
CA PRO A 143 -7.88 -2.27 6.85
C PRO A 143 -8.12 -1.46 8.13
N ASN A 144 -7.59 -1.97 9.23
CA ASN A 144 -7.68 -1.31 10.52
C ASN A 144 -6.65 -0.19 10.60
N LEU A 145 -6.99 0.99 10.11
CA LEU A 145 -6.08 2.14 10.05
C LEU A 145 -5.66 2.61 11.45
N GLU A 146 -6.54 2.49 12.43
CA GLU A 146 -6.20 2.83 13.81
C GLU A 146 -5.11 1.91 14.36
N ALA A 147 -5.21 0.60 14.09
CA ALA A 147 -4.19 -0.37 14.50
C ALA A 147 -2.85 -0.11 13.80
N ILE A 148 -2.88 0.35 12.56
CA ILE A 148 -1.66 0.74 11.83
C ILE A 148 -0.97 1.91 12.52
N ARG A 149 -1.73 2.95 12.85
CA ARG A 149 -1.18 4.11 13.57
C ARG A 149 -0.66 3.72 14.97
N ALA A 150 -1.39 2.84 15.67
CA ALA A 150 -0.95 2.34 16.98
C ALA A 150 0.36 1.56 16.86
N CYS A 151 0.52 0.73 15.84
CA CYS A 151 1.77 0.03 15.58
C CYS A 151 2.91 1.02 15.33
N LEU A 152 2.70 2.02 14.48
CA LEU A 152 3.70 3.04 14.20
C LEU A 152 4.13 3.79 15.47
N ALA A 153 3.22 4.03 16.39
CA ALA A 153 3.51 4.75 17.63
C ALA A 153 4.44 3.97 18.56
N THR A 154 4.61 2.65 18.33
CA THR A 154 5.51 1.81 19.13
C THR A 154 6.92 1.73 18.55
N LEU A 155 7.16 2.27 17.37
CA LEU A 155 8.43 2.16 16.65
C LEU A 155 9.40 3.29 16.93
#